data_871cccb00b2ed6b30b874f499a902161
#
_entry.id   871cccb00b2ed6b30b874f499a902161
#
_cell.length_a   1.000
_cell.length_b   1.000
_cell.length_c   1.000
_cell.angle_alpha   90.00
_cell.angle_beta   90.00
_cell.angle_gamma   90.00
#
_symmetry.space_group_name_H-M   'P 1'
#
loop_
_entity.id
_entity.type
_entity.pdbx_description
1 polymer ?
#
loop_
_entity_poly.entity_id
_entity_poly.type
_entity_poly.pdbx_seq_one_letter_code
_entity_poly.pdbx_strand_id
1 'polypeptide(L)'
;MSYPFAPRSRRRMLALGARTLGVGAAAALGLAACGTSDNRSDATETTPASNDAKDIAADAYVFGYPLVLMDVTRETGGPANQFVHQNPPTPEVRQVVRLNLDTLYSQAWLDLRPEPMVLQVPAIETGRYWLMQFLDAWSNTVHDPASTNPRVKNAPQQPPYTYLVTGPGWKGTVPEGMTQLAMPTGTTWLLGRIEYQGEADIEHVRAIQHRLKLAPLSVWNSDGVQGGPGALAASSSAPAQMVGAMDGPTFFARMCAVMAANPAHEDDVDAMKRFATIGITPGGAATVPADVLNAGLADGRRALTEYRDPKSQYQNGWLFNLEVGAYGTDYPLRAQVAALGLGANLPRDAVYPTIDGNADGDSRFRVTFAQDQLPPVGAFWSLTAYDSESYLVQNSARIYSVGHLVPLSPAEDGTITIAVQNAEPGPEVPAGHWLPIPESGRFSLTLRLYAPKDSVLNGKWEVPKLEKLS
;
A
#
# COMPACT_ATOMS: atom_id res chain seq x y z
N MET A 1 4.94 -20.39 -5.00
CA MET A 1 3.47 -20.38 -5.20
C MET A 1 3.12 -19.11 -5.92
N SER A 2 2.69 -19.24 -7.17
CA SER A 2 2.44 -18.12 -8.07
C SER A 2 1.16 -17.38 -7.64
N TYR A 3 1.25 -16.09 -7.42
CA TYR A 3 0.07 -15.24 -7.24
C TYR A 3 -0.70 -15.17 -8.56
N PRO A 4 -2.01 -15.42 -8.60
CA PRO A 4 -2.79 -15.53 -9.83
C PRO A 4 -3.32 -14.17 -10.28
N PHE A 5 -2.47 -13.19 -10.53
CA PHE A 5 -2.86 -11.92 -11.15
C PHE A 5 -2.25 -11.77 -12.54
N ALA A 6 -2.68 -12.63 -13.47
CA ALA A 6 -2.40 -12.45 -14.88
C ALA A 6 -3.72 -12.20 -15.63
N PRO A 7 -3.83 -11.18 -16.48
CA PRO A 7 -4.99 -11.03 -17.34
C PRO A 7 -5.04 -12.19 -18.34
N ARG A 8 -6.09 -12.99 -18.26
CA ARG A 8 -6.37 -14.02 -19.27
C ARG A 8 -6.73 -13.32 -20.58
N SER A 9 -5.99 -13.65 -21.64
CA SER A 9 -6.26 -13.26 -23.01
C SER A 9 -7.71 -13.56 -23.40
N ARG A 10 -8.39 -12.58 -24.04
CA ARG A 10 -9.67 -12.77 -24.71
C ARG A 10 -9.55 -13.86 -25.77
N ARG A 11 -10.05 -15.05 -25.51
CA ARG A 11 -10.45 -15.98 -26.56
C ARG A 11 -11.95 -15.87 -26.77
N ARG A 12 -12.31 -15.63 -28.03
CA ARG A 12 -13.65 -15.56 -28.59
C ARG A 12 -14.49 -16.75 -28.12
N MET A 13 -15.66 -16.48 -27.50
CA MET A 13 -16.76 -17.43 -27.47
C MET A 13 -17.72 -17.08 -28.62
N LEU A 14 -17.85 -18.02 -29.52
CA LEU A 14 -18.90 -18.08 -30.53
C LEU A 14 -20.24 -18.36 -29.84
N ALA A 15 -21.25 -17.63 -30.27
CA ALA A 15 -22.63 -17.80 -29.87
C ALA A 15 -23.21 -19.10 -30.44
N LEU A 16 -24.01 -19.81 -29.64
CA LEU A 16 -25.04 -20.70 -30.15
C LEU A 16 -26.31 -20.59 -29.29
N GLY A 17 -27.31 -20.06 -29.86
CA GLY A 17 -28.67 -20.42 -30.13
C GLY A 17 -29.60 -20.76 -28.94
N ALA A 18 -30.61 -19.93 -28.92
CA ALA A 18 -31.84 -19.97 -28.17
C ALA A 18 -32.63 -21.32 -28.21
N ARG A 19 -33.45 -21.52 -27.18
CA ARG A 19 -34.85 -21.91 -27.36
C ARG A 19 -35.68 -21.76 -26.07
N THR A 20 -36.77 -21.11 -26.27
CA THR A 20 -37.96 -20.80 -25.45
C THR A 20 -38.78 -22.01 -25.02
N LEU A 21 -39.65 -21.78 -24.03
CA LEU A 21 -40.99 -22.26 -23.70
C LEU A 21 -41.09 -22.52 -22.21
N GLY A 22 -42.01 -22.08 -21.39
CA GLY A 22 -43.30 -21.50 -21.56
C GLY A 22 -44.21 -21.88 -20.40
N VAL A 23 -44.88 -20.90 -19.83
CA VAL A 23 -46.24 -20.95 -19.24
C VAL A 23 -46.55 -21.82 -18.02
N GLY A 24 -47.17 -21.20 -17.00
CA GLY A 24 -47.99 -21.85 -16.01
C GLY A 24 -48.34 -20.99 -14.80
N ALA A 25 -49.39 -20.20 -14.89
CA ALA A 25 -50.01 -19.49 -13.77
C ALA A 25 -51.00 -20.41 -13.02
N ALA A 26 -51.10 -20.23 -11.71
CA ALA A 26 -52.35 -20.46 -10.99
C ALA A 26 -52.39 -19.68 -9.68
N ALA A 27 -53.37 -18.85 -9.57
CA ALA A 27 -53.75 -18.12 -8.37
C ALA A 27 -54.65 -19.02 -7.48
N ALA A 28 -54.59 -18.81 -6.17
CA ALA A 28 -55.69 -19.14 -5.28
C ALA A 28 -55.72 -18.16 -4.10
N LEU A 29 -56.84 -17.46 -4.04
CA LEU A 29 -57.32 -16.60 -2.97
C LEU A 29 -57.78 -17.41 -1.75
N GLY A 30 -57.55 -16.92 -0.56
CA GLY A 30 -58.16 -17.39 0.67
C GLY A 30 -58.19 -16.25 1.71
N LEU A 31 -59.41 -15.76 1.97
CA LEU A 31 -59.77 -14.67 2.91
C LEU A 31 -59.94 -15.21 4.35
N ALA A 32 -59.66 -14.29 5.26
CA ALA A 32 -60.31 -13.99 6.54
C ALA A 32 -59.79 -14.68 7.84
N ALA A 33 -59.38 -13.90 8.82
CA ALA A 33 -60.25 -13.45 9.91
C ALA A 33 -59.51 -12.51 10.88
N CYS A 34 -60.20 -11.49 11.37
CA CYS A 34 -59.78 -10.55 12.39
C CYS A 34 -59.58 -11.21 13.76
N GLY A 35 -58.54 -10.81 14.45
CA GLY A 35 -58.34 -11.03 15.87
C GLY A 35 -57.47 -9.93 16.44
N THR A 36 -58.09 -8.98 17.14
CA THR A 36 -57.45 -7.95 17.94
C THR A 36 -56.79 -8.58 19.17
N SER A 37 -55.53 -8.37 19.35
CA SER A 37 -54.89 -8.44 20.68
C SER A 37 -53.64 -7.57 20.70
N ASP A 38 -53.66 -6.62 21.65
CA ASP A 38 -52.53 -5.81 22.05
C ASP A 38 -51.28 -6.68 22.27
N ASN A 39 -50.19 -6.34 21.57
CA ASN A 39 -48.89 -6.87 21.97
C ASN A 39 -47.84 -5.79 21.86
N ARG A 40 -47.24 -5.51 22.99
CA ARG A 40 -46.04 -4.70 23.16
C ARG A 40 -44.97 -5.22 22.15
N SER A 41 -44.46 -4.32 21.33
CA SER A 41 -43.35 -4.58 20.46
C SER A 41 -42.06 -4.72 21.30
N ASP A 42 -41.74 -5.95 21.67
CA ASP A 42 -40.35 -6.34 21.86
C ASP A 42 -39.72 -6.29 20.47
N ALA A 43 -38.76 -5.39 20.29
CA ALA A 43 -37.92 -5.37 19.12
C ALA A 43 -37.03 -6.61 19.19
N THR A 44 -37.51 -7.73 18.68
CA THR A 44 -36.67 -8.91 18.39
C THR A 44 -35.69 -8.51 17.27
N GLU A 45 -34.42 -8.36 17.65
CA GLU A 45 -33.33 -8.33 16.66
C GLU A 45 -33.44 -9.62 15.83
N THR A 46 -33.95 -9.50 14.60
CA THR A 46 -34.03 -10.62 13.68
C THR A 46 -32.63 -10.94 13.20
N THR A 47 -32.11 -12.11 13.60
CA THR A 47 -30.88 -12.67 13.02
C THR A 47 -31.04 -12.77 11.49
N PRO A 48 -30.12 -12.25 10.69
CA PRO A 48 -30.19 -12.31 9.23
C PRO A 48 -30.34 -13.75 8.72
N ALA A 49 -31.04 -13.93 7.60
CA ALA A 49 -31.08 -15.22 6.91
C ALA A 49 -29.63 -15.67 6.56
N SER A 50 -29.42 -16.97 6.49
CA SER A 50 -28.05 -17.54 6.30
C SER A 50 -27.29 -16.97 5.10
N ASN A 51 -27.98 -16.68 3.98
CA ASN A 51 -27.36 -16.08 2.80
C ASN A 51 -26.97 -14.62 3.06
N ASP A 52 -27.84 -13.83 3.71
CA ASP A 52 -27.55 -12.44 4.06
C ASP A 52 -26.35 -12.37 5.03
N ALA A 53 -26.29 -13.28 6.00
CA ALA A 53 -25.17 -13.35 6.96
C ALA A 53 -23.84 -13.70 6.29
N LYS A 54 -23.86 -14.57 5.28
CA LYS A 54 -22.68 -14.90 4.47
C LYS A 54 -22.20 -13.68 3.67
N ASP A 55 -23.11 -12.96 3.04
CA ASP A 55 -22.78 -11.77 2.24
C ASP A 55 -22.25 -10.64 3.14
N ILE A 56 -22.83 -10.47 4.33
CA ILE A 56 -22.31 -9.53 5.35
C ILE A 56 -20.89 -9.93 5.78
N ALA A 57 -20.64 -11.23 6.00
CA ALA A 57 -19.29 -11.71 6.35
C ALA A 57 -18.30 -11.50 5.21
N ALA A 58 -18.71 -11.65 3.93
CA ALA A 58 -17.86 -11.37 2.79
C ALA A 58 -17.45 -9.89 2.72
N ASP A 59 -18.41 -8.97 2.89
CA ASP A 59 -18.13 -7.54 2.94
C ASP A 59 -17.28 -7.15 4.15
N ALA A 60 -17.56 -7.76 5.33
CA ALA A 60 -16.75 -7.55 6.54
C ALA A 60 -15.30 -8.05 6.37
N TYR A 61 -15.07 -9.12 5.60
CA TYR A 61 -13.72 -9.56 5.25
C TYR A 61 -12.98 -8.51 4.42
N VAL A 62 -13.60 -7.99 3.35
CA VAL A 62 -13.00 -6.95 2.50
C VAL A 62 -12.72 -5.69 3.32
N PHE A 63 -13.68 -5.26 4.14
CA PHE A 63 -13.53 -4.12 5.04
C PHE A 63 -12.37 -4.30 6.03
N GLY A 64 -12.30 -5.44 6.71
CA GLY A 64 -11.38 -5.73 7.80
C GLY A 64 -10.01 -6.25 7.38
N TYR A 65 -9.85 -6.67 6.10
CA TYR A 65 -8.59 -7.25 5.61
C TYR A 65 -7.38 -6.35 5.85
N PRO A 66 -7.42 -5.03 5.56
CA PRO A 66 -6.29 -4.15 5.83
C PRO A 66 -5.95 -4.08 7.33
N LEU A 67 -6.94 -4.00 8.20
CA LEU A 67 -6.75 -3.93 9.66
C LEU A 67 -6.05 -5.20 10.19
N VAL A 68 -6.53 -6.37 9.77
CA VAL A 68 -5.94 -7.65 10.19
C VAL A 68 -4.54 -7.82 9.63
N LEU A 69 -4.31 -7.42 8.37
CA LEU A 69 -2.98 -7.48 7.76
C LEU A 69 -1.99 -6.52 8.44
N MET A 70 -2.42 -5.31 8.78
CA MET A 70 -1.61 -4.34 9.53
C MET A 70 -1.21 -4.90 10.89
N ASP A 71 -2.15 -5.53 11.61
CA ASP A 71 -1.85 -6.11 12.93
C ASP A 71 -0.88 -7.29 12.84
N VAL A 72 -1.05 -8.20 11.86
CA VAL A 72 -0.10 -9.29 11.60
C VAL A 72 1.27 -8.75 11.19
N THR A 73 1.31 -7.70 10.38
CA THR A 73 2.56 -7.04 9.97
C THR A 73 3.27 -6.40 11.17
N ARG A 74 2.51 -5.79 12.08
CA ARG A 74 3.03 -5.23 13.32
C ARG A 74 3.71 -6.28 14.20
N GLU A 75 3.14 -7.48 14.32
CA GLU A 75 3.75 -8.57 15.10
C GLU A 75 5.12 -9.01 14.57
N THR A 76 5.36 -8.83 13.29
CA THR A 76 6.66 -9.15 12.65
C THR A 76 7.57 -7.94 12.50
N GLY A 77 7.08 -6.74 12.83
CA GLY A 77 7.72 -5.45 12.54
C GLY A 77 8.73 -4.95 13.58
N GLY A 78 9.02 -5.76 14.61
CA GLY A 78 9.91 -5.37 15.70
C GLY A 78 9.18 -4.81 16.93
N PRO A 79 9.91 -4.35 17.94
CA PRO A 79 9.34 -3.82 19.17
C PRO A 79 8.58 -2.50 18.94
N ALA A 80 7.49 -2.30 19.68
CA ALA A 80 6.72 -1.06 19.60
C ALA A 80 7.55 0.14 20.09
N ASN A 81 7.25 1.32 19.51
CA ASN A 81 7.83 2.60 19.88
C ASN A 81 9.35 2.69 19.69
N GLN A 82 9.90 1.88 18.80
CA GLN A 82 11.32 1.88 18.44
C GLN A 82 11.49 1.81 16.92
N PHE A 83 12.53 2.49 16.40
CA PHE A 83 12.89 2.37 15.01
C PHE A 83 13.54 1.02 14.72
N VAL A 84 13.15 0.45 13.58
CA VAL A 84 13.86 -0.62 12.89
C VAL A 84 14.36 -0.04 11.57
N HIS A 85 15.68 0.00 11.39
CA HIS A 85 16.31 0.49 10.17
C HIS A 85 16.62 -0.69 9.25
N GLN A 86 16.14 -0.63 8.02
CA GLN A 86 16.38 -1.67 7.03
C GLN A 86 17.73 -1.49 6.35
N ASN A 87 18.37 -2.60 6.04
CA ASN A 87 19.52 -2.62 5.16
C ASN A 87 19.09 -2.40 3.70
N PRO A 88 20.02 -1.96 2.81
CA PRO A 88 19.75 -1.91 1.39
C PRO A 88 19.22 -3.26 0.90
N PRO A 89 18.16 -3.27 0.10
CA PRO A 89 17.66 -4.50 -0.47
C PRO A 89 18.67 -5.06 -1.49
N THR A 90 18.84 -6.36 -1.50
CA THR A 90 19.65 -7.05 -2.49
C THR A 90 18.78 -7.90 -3.42
N PRO A 91 19.26 -8.24 -4.62
CA PRO A 91 18.48 -9.04 -5.58
C PRO A 91 18.11 -10.44 -5.08
N GLU A 92 18.79 -10.93 -4.05
CA GLU A 92 18.54 -12.24 -3.41
C GLU A 92 17.34 -12.21 -2.47
N VAL A 93 16.86 -11.03 -2.07
CA VAL A 93 15.70 -10.88 -1.20
C VAL A 93 14.45 -11.35 -1.93
N ARG A 94 13.82 -12.41 -1.41
CA ARG A 94 12.60 -13.04 -1.95
C ARG A 94 11.40 -12.96 -0.99
N GLN A 95 11.56 -12.26 0.14
CA GLN A 95 10.48 -12.08 1.12
C GLN A 95 9.49 -11.00 0.71
N VAL A 96 9.94 -10.04 -0.12
CA VAL A 96 9.14 -8.90 -0.59
C VAL A 96 9.24 -8.82 -2.11
N VAL A 97 8.10 -8.73 -2.77
CA VAL A 97 8.01 -8.46 -4.21
C VAL A 97 8.15 -6.96 -4.51
N ARG A 98 8.57 -6.61 -5.72
CA ARG A 98 8.69 -5.23 -6.20
C ARG A 98 9.55 -4.34 -5.30
N LEU A 99 10.72 -4.87 -4.88
CA LEU A 99 11.66 -4.17 -4.02
C LEU A 99 11.94 -2.75 -4.50
N ASN A 100 11.90 -1.82 -3.56
CA ASN A 100 12.32 -0.44 -3.76
C ASN A 100 13.85 -0.35 -3.57
N LEU A 101 14.54 0.17 -4.58
CA LEU A 101 16.00 0.35 -4.57
C LEU A 101 16.42 1.81 -4.33
N ASP A 102 15.45 2.72 -4.24
CA ASP A 102 15.71 4.17 -4.25
C ASP A 102 15.78 4.77 -2.85
N THR A 103 15.18 4.10 -1.85
CA THR A 103 15.11 4.60 -0.48
C THR A 103 15.39 3.51 0.54
N LEU A 104 16.10 3.85 1.63
CA LEU A 104 16.22 2.99 2.80
C LEU A 104 15.12 3.32 3.80
N TYR A 105 14.56 2.25 4.40
CA TYR A 105 13.44 2.39 5.32
C TYR A 105 13.89 2.50 6.78
N SER A 106 13.20 3.36 7.51
CA SER A 106 13.23 3.48 8.96
C SER A 106 11.81 3.37 9.46
N GLN A 107 11.40 2.20 9.96
CA GLN A 107 10.04 1.97 10.37
C GLN A 107 9.89 1.85 11.90
N ALA A 108 8.73 2.23 12.40
CA ALA A 108 8.35 2.03 13.79
C ALA A 108 6.84 1.78 13.91
N TRP A 109 6.45 0.82 14.73
CA TRP A 109 5.06 0.65 15.15
C TRP A 109 4.83 1.41 16.45
N LEU A 110 3.94 2.41 16.42
CA LEU A 110 3.66 3.27 17.55
C LEU A 110 2.40 2.76 18.27
N ASP A 111 2.52 2.57 19.58
CA ASP A 111 1.39 2.43 20.48
C ASP A 111 1.14 3.79 21.16
N LEU A 112 0.08 4.47 20.71
CA LEU A 112 -0.29 5.81 21.17
C LEU A 112 -1.33 5.79 22.30
N ARG A 113 -1.70 4.60 22.78
CA ARG A 113 -2.72 4.45 23.85
C ARG A 113 -2.22 4.92 25.21
N PRO A 114 -0.98 4.63 25.64
CA PRO A 114 -0.48 5.12 26.92
C PRO A 114 -0.22 6.61 26.92
N GLU A 115 0.46 7.12 25.88
CA GLU A 115 0.86 8.52 25.74
C GLU A 115 1.30 8.85 24.31
N PRO A 116 1.40 10.15 23.96
CA PRO A 116 1.96 10.58 22.67
C PRO A 116 3.42 10.17 22.48
N MET A 117 3.81 10.00 21.23
CA MET A 117 5.20 9.82 20.82
C MET A 117 5.77 11.09 20.20
N VAL A 118 7.03 11.36 20.44
CA VAL A 118 7.75 12.47 19.80
C VAL A 118 8.70 11.89 18.76
N LEU A 119 8.54 12.35 17.50
CA LEU A 119 9.48 12.12 16.43
C LEU A 119 10.29 13.38 16.16
N GLN A 120 11.62 13.27 16.11
CA GLN A 120 12.47 14.34 15.60
C GLN A 120 13.23 13.88 14.34
N VAL A 121 13.05 14.64 13.25
CA VAL A 121 13.80 14.48 12.01
C VAL A 121 14.97 15.45 12.03
N PRO A 122 16.22 14.99 11.96
CA PRO A 122 17.40 15.83 12.01
C PRO A 122 17.53 16.75 10.80
N ALA A 123 18.48 17.67 10.84
CA ALA A 123 18.92 18.34 9.62
C ALA A 123 19.54 17.31 8.65
N ILE A 124 18.97 17.22 7.46
CA ILE A 124 19.41 16.40 6.34
C ILE A 124 19.83 17.36 5.24
N GLU A 125 20.86 17.02 4.49
CA GLU A 125 21.40 17.89 3.43
C GLU A 125 20.34 18.26 2.39
N THR A 126 20.42 19.48 1.91
CA THR A 126 19.53 20.00 0.87
C THR A 126 19.59 19.15 -0.40
N GLY A 127 18.42 18.79 -0.92
CA GLY A 127 18.30 17.97 -2.14
C GLY A 127 18.10 16.48 -1.86
N ARG A 128 18.43 15.96 -0.67
CA ARG A 128 18.14 14.57 -0.33
C ARG A 128 16.66 14.41 0.03
N TYR A 129 15.98 13.53 -0.67
CA TYR A 129 14.59 13.21 -0.37
C TYR A 129 14.47 12.38 0.91
N TRP A 130 13.48 12.74 1.73
CA TRP A 130 13.01 11.92 2.85
C TRP A 130 11.49 12.08 2.99
N LEU A 131 10.85 11.05 3.51
CA LEU A 131 9.43 11.01 3.81
C LEU A 131 9.22 10.26 5.13
N MET A 132 8.42 10.80 6.04
CA MET A 132 7.95 10.15 7.27
C MET A 132 6.45 9.94 7.14
N GLN A 133 6.05 8.80 6.60
CA GLN A 133 4.65 8.45 6.36
C GLN A 133 4.05 7.82 7.61
N PHE A 134 2.90 8.34 8.07
CA PHE A 134 2.15 7.82 9.20
C PHE A 134 0.85 7.20 8.71
N LEU A 135 0.74 5.89 8.88
CA LEU A 135 -0.46 5.14 8.52
C LEU A 135 -1.26 4.80 9.78
N ASP A 136 -2.58 4.92 9.68
CA ASP A 136 -3.48 4.41 10.71
C ASP A 136 -3.54 2.87 10.70
N ALA A 137 -4.24 2.28 11.66
CA ALA A 137 -4.39 0.82 11.74
C ALA A 137 -5.19 0.23 10.56
N TRP A 138 -5.89 1.05 9.78
CA TRP A 138 -6.66 0.68 8.60
C TRP A 138 -5.90 0.85 7.28
N SER A 139 -4.59 1.11 7.35
CA SER A 139 -3.67 1.35 6.23
C SER A 139 -3.90 2.65 5.44
N ASN A 140 -4.60 3.64 6.01
CA ASN A 140 -4.66 4.97 5.41
C ASN A 140 -3.44 5.80 5.83
N THR A 141 -2.82 6.50 4.90
CA THR A 141 -1.83 7.54 5.19
C THR A 141 -2.54 8.78 5.72
N VAL A 142 -2.29 9.10 6.98
CA VAL A 142 -2.90 10.24 7.67
C VAL A 142 -2.00 11.47 7.62
N HIS A 143 -0.69 11.27 7.81
CA HIS A 143 0.31 12.33 7.74
C HIS A 143 1.52 11.87 6.94
N ASP A 144 2.16 12.83 6.25
CA ASP A 144 3.22 12.60 5.27
C ASP A 144 4.29 13.72 5.25
N PRO A 145 4.85 14.14 6.42
CA PRO A 145 5.93 15.12 6.38
C PRO A 145 7.11 14.61 5.56
N ALA A 146 7.60 15.45 4.64
CA ALA A 146 8.64 15.11 3.69
C ALA A 146 9.62 16.26 3.49
N SER A 147 10.78 15.99 2.87
CA SER A 147 11.76 17.03 2.53
C SER A 147 11.19 18.14 1.63
N THR A 148 10.26 17.78 0.75
CA THR A 148 9.56 18.71 -0.14
C THR A 148 8.45 19.50 0.56
N ASN A 149 7.92 18.96 1.68
CA ASN A 149 6.92 19.62 2.51
C ASN A 149 6.95 19.04 3.93
N PRO A 150 7.70 19.64 4.86
CA PRO A 150 7.81 19.13 6.23
C PRO A 150 6.52 19.21 7.05
N ARG A 151 5.46 19.80 6.51
CA ARG A 151 4.14 19.90 7.19
C ARG A 151 4.18 20.62 8.54
N VAL A 152 5.16 21.48 8.76
CA VAL A 152 5.36 22.18 10.04
C VAL A 152 4.24 23.18 10.31
N LYS A 153 3.69 23.13 11.52
CA LYS A 153 2.65 24.06 11.99
C LYS A 153 3.01 24.54 13.41
N ASN A 154 2.99 25.84 13.63
CA ASN A 154 3.25 26.46 14.94
C ASN A 154 4.58 26.02 15.57
N ALA A 155 5.59 25.72 14.75
CA ALA A 155 6.91 25.24 15.15
C ALA A 155 7.97 25.82 14.19
N PRO A 156 9.29 25.71 14.51
CA PRO A 156 10.36 26.17 13.63
C PRO A 156 10.28 25.55 12.23
N GLN A 157 10.40 26.41 11.21
CA GLN A 157 10.35 26.00 9.79
C GLN A 157 11.70 25.42 9.29
N GLN A 158 12.70 25.38 10.15
CA GLN A 158 14.02 24.83 9.86
C GLN A 158 14.25 23.55 10.69
N PRO A 159 15.00 22.58 10.18
CA PRO A 159 15.33 21.38 10.94
C PRO A 159 16.22 21.70 12.16
N PRO A 160 16.21 20.86 13.22
CA PRO A 160 15.47 19.60 13.26
C PRO A 160 13.96 19.83 13.41
N TYR A 161 13.17 19.05 12.66
CA TYR A 161 11.71 19.10 12.75
C TYR A 161 11.22 18.16 13.85
N THR A 162 10.40 18.67 14.77
CA THR A 162 9.88 17.89 15.90
C THR A 162 8.36 17.77 15.82
N TYR A 163 7.88 16.53 15.83
CA TYR A 163 6.48 16.19 15.72
C TYR A 163 5.98 15.48 16.97
N LEU A 164 4.83 15.92 17.49
CA LEU A 164 4.09 15.22 18.55
C LEU A 164 2.99 14.36 17.91
N VAL A 165 3.18 13.04 17.92
CA VAL A 165 2.22 12.07 17.39
C VAL A 165 1.26 11.69 18.50
N THR A 166 -0.03 12.06 18.35
CA THR A 166 -1.05 11.85 19.39
C THR A 166 -2.08 10.82 18.95
N GLY A 167 -2.51 9.97 19.86
CA GLY A 167 -3.60 9.03 19.64
C GLY A 167 -4.99 9.67 19.75
N PRO A 168 -6.06 8.88 19.48
CA PRO A 168 -7.44 9.35 19.54
C PRO A 168 -7.78 9.94 20.90
N GLY A 169 -8.49 11.07 20.89
CA GLY A 169 -9.02 11.68 22.13
C GLY A 169 -7.98 12.32 23.05
N TRP A 170 -6.72 12.41 22.66
CA TRP A 170 -5.71 13.10 23.45
C TRP A 170 -6.10 14.58 23.70
N LYS A 171 -6.00 15.04 24.97
CA LYS A 171 -6.43 16.38 25.41
C LYS A 171 -5.31 17.23 26.01
N GLY A 172 -4.05 16.75 25.93
CA GLY A 172 -2.91 17.49 26.44
C GLY A 172 -2.59 18.75 25.64
N THR A 173 -1.61 19.49 26.14
CA THR A 173 -1.07 20.68 25.44
C THR A 173 0.13 20.28 24.60
N VAL A 174 0.17 20.73 23.34
CA VAL A 174 1.33 20.53 22.47
C VAL A 174 2.48 21.37 23.01
N PRO A 175 3.65 20.77 23.29
CA PRO A 175 4.83 21.53 23.73
C PRO A 175 5.26 22.55 22.67
N GLU A 176 5.85 23.64 23.14
CA GLU A 176 6.41 24.66 22.23
C GLU A 176 7.46 24.06 21.30
N GLY A 177 7.47 24.50 20.05
CA GLY A 177 8.40 24.00 19.04
C GLY A 177 8.04 22.67 18.40
N MET A 178 6.90 22.07 18.75
CA MET A 178 6.43 20.82 18.16
C MET A 178 5.21 21.04 17.26
N THR A 179 5.14 20.26 16.18
CA THR A 179 3.95 20.14 15.33
C THR A 179 3.15 18.91 15.74
N GLN A 180 1.86 19.06 16.05
CA GLN A 180 1.01 17.92 16.35
C GLN A 180 0.61 17.16 15.09
N LEU A 181 0.74 15.83 15.12
CA LEU A 181 0.22 14.87 14.16
C LEU A 181 -0.81 13.98 14.87
N ALA A 182 -2.09 14.34 14.76
CA ALA A 182 -3.17 13.60 15.41
C ALA A 182 -3.54 12.37 14.58
N MET A 183 -3.45 11.17 15.18
CA MET A 183 -3.81 9.90 14.56
C MET A 183 -5.22 9.46 14.99
N PRO A 184 -6.00 8.87 14.07
CA PRO A 184 -7.36 8.40 14.36
C PRO A 184 -7.39 7.04 15.07
N THR A 185 -6.26 6.33 15.17
CA THR A 185 -6.16 5.01 15.80
C THR A 185 -5.06 4.96 16.86
N GLY A 186 -5.21 4.06 17.82
CA GLY A 186 -4.23 3.86 18.90
C GLY A 186 -2.94 3.20 18.42
N THR A 187 -3.01 2.44 17.32
CA THR A 187 -1.85 1.85 16.64
C THR A 187 -1.55 2.63 15.36
N THR A 188 -0.30 2.99 15.16
CA THR A 188 0.17 3.74 13.98
C THR A 188 1.43 3.09 13.43
N TRP A 189 1.53 2.98 12.12
CA TRP A 189 2.76 2.59 11.45
C TRP A 189 3.48 3.82 10.90
N LEU A 190 4.63 4.15 11.48
CA LEU A 190 5.57 5.13 10.94
C LEU A 190 6.48 4.42 9.94
N LEU A 191 6.38 4.80 8.68
CA LEU A 191 7.17 4.25 7.58
C LEU A 191 8.04 5.36 6.97
N GLY A 192 9.22 5.56 7.58
CA GLY A 192 10.22 6.52 7.13
C GLY A 192 10.96 6.01 5.90
N ARG A 193 11.21 6.88 4.92
CA ARG A 193 12.01 6.63 3.72
C ARG A 193 13.05 7.71 3.57
N ILE A 194 14.31 7.33 3.31
CA ILE A 194 15.43 8.25 3.07
C ILE A 194 16.06 7.84 1.74
N GLU A 195 16.22 8.79 0.84
CA GLU A 195 16.87 8.59 -0.44
C GLU A 195 18.23 7.93 -0.28
N TYR A 196 18.50 6.96 -1.14
CA TYR A 196 19.69 6.16 -1.17
C TYR A 196 20.31 6.22 -2.58
N GLN A 197 21.55 6.61 -2.69
CA GLN A 197 22.26 6.87 -3.95
C GLN A 197 23.32 5.81 -4.26
N GLY A 198 23.02 4.55 -3.97
CA GLY A 198 23.90 3.43 -4.26
C GLY A 198 24.83 3.06 -3.11
N GLU A 199 25.66 2.05 -3.34
CA GLU A 199 26.45 1.38 -2.29
C GLU A 199 27.39 2.34 -1.52
N ALA A 200 27.98 3.30 -2.19
CA ALA A 200 28.87 4.29 -1.56
C ALA A 200 28.13 5.23 -0.58
N ASP A 201 26.82 5.34 -0.69
CA ASP A 201 25.98 6.23 0.14
C ASP A 201 25.42 5.54 1.40
N ILE A 202 25.59 4.23 1.56
CA ILE A 202 25.02 3.43 2.66
C ILE A 202 25.35 4.02 4.03
N GLU A 203 26.62 4.28 4.30
CA GLU A 203 27.06 4.75 5.60
C GLU A 203 26.56 6.16 5.91
N HIS A 204 26.40 6.99 4.88
CA HIS A 204 25.82 8.31 5.04
C HIS A 204 24.33 8.23 5.41
N VAL A 205 23.55 7.41 4.72
CA VAL A 205 22.12 7.21 5.05
C VAL A 205 21.96 6.58 6.42
N ARG A 206 22.82 5.62 6.81
CA ARG A 206 22.84 5.06 8.16
C ARG A 206 23.08 6.12 9.24
N ALA A 207 24.02 7.04 8.99
CA ALA A 207 24.28 8.14 9.89
C ALA A 207 23.04 9.07 10.04
N ILE A 208 22.26 9.26 8.99
CA ILE A 208 21.00 9.98 9.07
C ILE A 208 19.97 9.19 9.89
N GLN A 209 19.80 7.90 9.60
CA GLN A 209 18.89 7.00 10.31
C GLN A 209 19.17 6.99 11.82
N HIS A 210 20.42 6.92 12.23
CA HIS A 210 20.81 6.93 13.65
C HIS A 210 20.57 8.29 14.34
N ARG A 211 20.41 9.38 13.61
CA ARG A 211 20.05 10.69 14.16
C ARG A 211 18.54 10.93 14.26
N LEU A 212 17.69 10.06 13.67
CA LEU A 212 16.27 10.08 13.91
C LEU A 212 16.01 9.77 15.39
N LYS A 213 15.16 10.58 16.05
CA LYS A 213 14.81 10.36 17.45
C LYS A 213 13.33 10.03 17.57
N LEU A 214 13.03 9.01 18.36
CA LEU A 214 11.65 8.61 18.67
C LEU A 214 11.56 8.22 20.14
N ALA A 215 10.67 8.88 20.88
CA ALA A 215 10.48 8.61 22.32
C ALA A 215 9.07 8.95 22.79
N PRO A 216 8.58 8.31 23.86
CA PRO A 216 7.39 8.76 24.57
C PRO A 216 7.53 10.21 25.05
N LEU A 217 6.43 10.95 25.08
CA LEU A 217 6.44 12.36 25.50
C LEU A 217 6.97 12.53 26.93
N SER A 218 6.65 11.61 27.83
CA SER A 218 7.05 11.65 29.25
C SER A 218 8.56 11.56 29.46
N VAL A 219 9.27 10.92 28.52
CA VAL A 219 10.73 10.72 28.58
C VAL A 219 11.47 11.54 27.52
N TRP A 220 10.76 12.37 26.78
CA TRP A 220 11.36 13.16 25.71
C TRP A 220 12.44 14.08 26.28
N ASN A 221 13.65 13.93 25.72
CA ASN A 221 14.78 14.80 25.99
C ASN A 221 15.49 15.07 24.66
N SER A 222 15.50 16.33 24.23
CA SER A 222 16.12 16.72 22.95
C SER A 222 17.61 16.38 22.86
N ASP A 223 18.30 16.20 24.00
CA ASP A 223 19.75 16.01 24.05
C ASP A 223 20.19 14.54 24.22
N GLY A 224 19.32 13.65 24.67
CA GLY A 224 19.69 12.29 25.07
C GLY A 224 18.96 11.13 24.43
N VAL A 225 17.82 11.34 23.77
CA VAL A 225 17.04 10.25 23.18
C VAL A 225 17.61 9.92 21.79
N GLN A 226 18.22 8.77 21.67
CA GLN A 226 18.63 8.22 20.36
C GLN A 226 17.79 7.01 20.03
N GLY A 227 17.31 6.92 18.77
CA GLY A 227 16.74 5.70 18.26
C GLY A 227 17.82 4.65 18.08
N GLY A 228 17.76 3.59 18.83
CA GLY A 228 18.60 2.40 18.56
C GLY A 228 17.98 1.57 17.44
N PRO A 229 18.78 0.82 16.66
CA PRO A 229 18.23 -0.14 15.72
C PRO A 229 17.53 -1.25 16.50
N GLY A 230 16.20 -1.34 16.36
CA GLY A 230 15.47 -2.54 16.76
C GLY A 230 15.77 -3.66 15.75
N ALA A 231 15.75 -4.91 16.21
CA ALA A 231 15.81 -6.05 15.31
C ALA A 231 14.40 -6.37 14.78
N LEU A 232 14.29 -6.69 13.48
CA LEU A 232 13.07 -7.29 12.95
C LEU A 232 12.85 -8.64 13.61
N ALA A 233 11.61 -8.96 13.96
CA ALA A 233 11.26 -10.30 14.40
C ALA A 233 11.51 -11.28 13.24
N ALA A 234 12.19 -12.40 13.54
CA ALA A 234 12.34 -13.47 12.57
C ALA A 234 10.98 -14.12 12.31
N SER A 235 10.41 -13.91 11.14
CA SER A 235 9.20 -14.61 10.69
C SER A 235 9.53 -15.48 9.50
N SER A 236 9.08 -16.75 9.54
CA SER A 236 9.24 -17.68 8.43
C SER A 236 8.20 -17.49 7.32
N SER A 237 7.14 -16.74 7.58
CA SER A 237 6.03 -16.53 6.64
C SER A 237 5.72 -15.05 6.47
N ALA A 238 5.41 -14.65 5.24
CA ALA A 238 4.98 -13.30 4.95
C ALA A 238 3.61 -13.01 5.61
N PRO A 239 3.38 -11.79 6.17
CA PRO A 239 2.12 -11.43 6.82
C PRO A 239 0.87 -11.74 5.99
N ALA A 240 0.89 -11.45 4.69
CA ALA A 240 -0.22 -11.76 3.79
C ALA A 240 -0.52 -13.27 3.70
N GLN A 241 0.51 -14.13 3.77
CA GLN A 241 0.32 -15.58 3.81
C GLN A 241 -0.29 -16.03 5.15
N MET A 242 0.13 -15.42 6.26
CA MET A 242 -0.44 -15.69 7.58
C MET A 242 -1.93 -15.35 7.63
N VAL A 243 -2.32 -14.16 7.12
CA VAL A 243 -3.74 -13.79 6.99
C VAL A 243 -4.46 -14.70 6.02
N GLY A 244 -3.83 -15.06 4.92
CA GLY A 244 -4.37 -16.02 3.94
C GLY A 244 -4.63 -17.41 4.49
N ALA A 245 -3.95 -17.84 5.55
CA ALA A 245 -4.14 -19.14 6.20
C ALA A 245 -5.23 -19.15 7.27
N MET A 246 -5.77 -17.99 7.70
CA MET A 246 -6.82 -17.91 8.72
C MET A 246 -8.14 -18.47 8.18
N ASP A 247 -8.88 -19.16 9.01
CA ASP A 247 -10.29 -19.48 8.77
C ASP A 247 -11.20 -18.28 9.18
N GLY A 248 -12.50 -18.37 8.89
CA GLY A 248 -13.47 -17.31 9.18
C GLY A 248 -13.52 -16.94 10.67
N PRO A 249 -13.74 -17.90 11.59
CA PRO A 249 -13.74 -17.62 13.02
C PRO A 249 -12.47 -16.93 13.52
N THR A 250 -11.30 -17.39 13.11
CA THR A 250 -10.00 -16.81 13.49
C THR A 250 -9.84 -15.38 12.95
N PHE A 251 -10.17 -15.16 11.68
CA PHE A 251 -10.06 -13.83 11.06
C PHE A 251 -10.98 -12.81 11.72
N PHE A 252 -12.26 -13.14 11.89
CA PHE A 252 -13.25 -12.19 12.45
C PHE A 252 -13.06 -11.97 13.95
N ALA A 253 -12.62 -13.00 14.71
CA ALA A 253 -12.24 -12.80 16.11
C ALA A 253 -11.07 -11.82 16.23
N ARG A 254 -10.03 -11.97 15.40
CA ARG A 254 -8.90 -11.04 15.37
C ARG A 254 -9.34 -9.63 14.96
N MET A 255 -10.15 -9.50 13.91
CA MET A 255 -10.71 -8.22 13.46
C MET A 255 -11.43 -7.49 14.60
N CYS A 256 -12.33 -8.16 15.30
CA CYS A 256 -13.06 -7.60 16.45
C CYS A 256 -12.12 -7.16 17.57
N ALA A 257 -11.13 -8.00 17.91
CA ALA A 257 -10.16 -7.68 18.97
C ALA A 257 -9.31 -6.45 18.62
N VAL A 258 -8.83 -6.35 17.36
CA VAL A 258 -8.00 -5.21 16.92
C VAL A 258 -8.81 -3.93 16.82
N MET A 259 -10.08 -4.00 16.38
CA MET A 259 -10.99 -2.85 16.35
C MET A 259 -11.23 -2.21 17.73
N ALA A 260 -11.13 -2.96 18.82
CA ALA A 260 -11.34 -2.42 20.16
C ALA A 260 -10.36 -1.27 20.50
N ALA A 261 -9.11 -1.37 20.01
CA ALA A 261 -8.09 -0.35 20.21
C ALA A 261 -7.96 0.61 19.00
N ASN A 262 -8.54 0.24 17.87
CA ASN A 262 -8.42 0.95 16.59
C ASN A 262 -9.81 1.06 15.95
N PRO A 263 -10.67 1.94 16.46
CA PRO A 263 -12.05 2.05 15.97
C PRO A 263 -12.07 2.39 14.47
N ALA A 264 -13.12 1.96 13.80
CA ALA A 264 -13.41 2.36 12.42
C ALA A 264 -13.63 3.87 12.34
N HIS A 265 -13.43 4.45 11.15
CA HIS A 265 -13.65 5.87 10.93
C HIS A 265 -15.14 6.24 11.08
N GLU A 266 -15.43 7.52 11.35
CA GLU A 266 -16.79 8.01 11.48
C GLU A 266 -17.62 7.84 10.20
N ASP A 267 -16.99 7.82 9.03
CA ASP A 267 -17.61 7.54 7.73
C ASP A 267 -18.01 6.07 7.56
N ASP A 268 -17.50 5.16 8.38
CA ASP A 268 -17.77 3.72 8.29
C ASP A 268 -19.01 3.27 9.07
N VAL A 269 -19.77 4.20 9.65
CA VAL A 269 -20.86 3.91 10.59
C VAL A 269 -21.92 2.96 10.00
N ASP A 270 -22.24 3.07 8.72
CA ASP A 270 -23.26 2.22 8.09
C ASP A 270 -22.72 0.80 7.82
N ALA A 271 -21.45 0.66 7.43
CA ALA A 271 -20.80 -0.63 7.32
C ALA A 271 -20.74 -1.32 8.69
N MET A 272 -20.38 -0.59 9.75
CA MET A 272 -20.30 -1.13 11.10
C MET A 272 -21.68 -1.53 11.65
N LYS A 273 -22.75 -0.77 11.40
CA LYS A 273 -24.12 -1.18 11.74
C LYS A 273 -24.49 -2.50 11.07
N ARG A 274 -24.15 -2.66 9.78
CA ARG A 274 -24.43 -3.87 9.03
C ARG A 274 -23.64 -5.07 9.59
N PHE A 275 -22.36 -4.90 9.89
CA PHE A 275 -21.54 -5.98 10.46
C PHE A 275 -21.97 -6.37 11.89
N ALA A 276 -22.48 -5.42 12.67
CA ALA A 276 -23.01 -5.67 14.00
C ALA A 276 -24.19 -6.67 13.99
N THR A 277 -24.95 -6.78 12.90
CA THR A 277 -26.07 -7.73 12.79
C THR A 277 -25.62 -9.20 12.85
N ILE A 278 -24.35 -9.47 12.59
CA ILE A 278 -23.72 -10.79 12.73
C ILE A 278 -22.68 -10.84 13.87
N GLY A 279 -22.71 -9.85 14.79
CA GLY A 279 -21.83 -9.79 15.98
C GLY A 279 -20.43 -9.25 15.72
N ILE A 280 -20.09 -8.81 14.51
CA ILE A 280 -18.78 -8.23 14.20
C ILE A 280 -18.78 -6.75 14.65
N THR A 281 -18.26 -6.53 15.85
CA THR A 281 -18.17 -5.22 16.50
C THR A 281 -16.82 -5.07 17.23
N PRO A 282 -16.38 -3.86 17.57
CA PRO A 282 -15.16 -3.66 18.38
C PRO A 282 -15.20 -4.45 19.69
N GLY A 283 -14.28 -5.38 19.87
CA GLY A 283 -14.21 -6.27 21.05
C GLY A 283 -15.33 -7.33 21.13
N GLY A 284 -16.19 -7.41 20.12
CA GLY A 284 -17.28 -8.38 20.04
C GLY A 284 -16.85 -9.76 19.53
N ALA A 285 -17.84 -10.59 19.27
CA ALA A 285 -17.66 -11.91 18.67
C ALA A 285 -18.79 -12.18 17.67
N ALA A 286 -18.44 -12.79 16.54
CA ALA A 286 -19.43 -13.19 15.55
C ALA A 286 -20.48 -14.14 16.15
N THR A 287 -21.74 -13.89 15.85
CA THR A 287 -22.91 -14.64 16.39
C THR A 287 -23.46 -15.70 15.41
N VAL A 288 -22.86 -15.78 14.22
CA VAL A 288 -23.26 -16.73 13.17
C VAL A 288 -22.35 -17.98 13.17
N PRO A 289 -22.82 -19.12 12.63
CA PRO A 289 -22.05 -20.36 12.59
C PRO A 289 -20.71 -20.25 11.84
N ALA A 290 -19.73 -21.09 12.20
CA ALA A 290 -18.40 -21.09 11.60
C ALA A 290 -18.40 -21.37 10.09
N ASP A 291 -19.30 -22.19 9.60
CA ASP A 291 -19.45 -22.49 8.17
C ASP A 291 -19.93 -21.28 7.38
N VAL A 292 -20.83 -20.45 7.94
CA VAL A 292 -21.25 -19.17 7.35
C VAL A 292 -20.08 -18.19 7.29
N LEU A 293 -19.30 -18.07 8.37
CA LEU A 293 -18.10 -17.22 8.40
C LEU A 293 -17.06 -17.67 7.38
N ASN A 294 -16.82 -18.98 7.27
CA ASN A 294 -15.89 -19.54 6.30
C ASN A 294 -16.33 -19.32 4.85
N ALA A 295 -17.62 -19.47 4.58
CA ALA A 295 -18.20 -19.21 3.27
C ALA A 295 -18.08 -17.72 2.90
N GLY A 296 -18.41 -16.82 3.82
CA GLY A 296 -18.25 -15.37 3.62
C GLY A 296 -16.79 -14.96 3.41
N LEU A 297 -15.87 -15.51 4.21
CA LEU A 297 -14.43 -15.28 4.04
C LEU A 297 -13.93 -15.73 2.65
N ALA A 298 -14.40 -16.89 2.16
CA ALA A 298 -14.02 -17.38 0.84
C ALA A 298 -14.54 -16.47 -0.28
N ASP A 299 -15.78 -15.98 -0.15
CA ASP A 299 -16.38 -15.04 -1.10
C ASP A 299 -15.66 -13.68 -1.04
N GLY A 300 -15.34 -13.17 0.13
CA GLY A 300 -14.56 -11.94 0.30
C GLY A 300 -13.16 -12.03 -0.29
N ARG A 301 -12.46 -13.16 -0.12
CA ARG A 301 -11.17 -13.42 -0.78
C ARG A 301 -11.28 -13.41 -2.30
N ARG A 302 -12.34 -14.03 -2.84
CA ARG A 302 -12.60 -14.02 -4.27
C ARG A 302 -12.86 -12.59 -4.76
N ALA A 303 -13.73 -11.86 -4.07
CA ALA A 303 -14.04 -10.46 -4.38
C ALA A 303 -12.78 -9.58 -4.42
N LEU A 304 -11.89 -9.71 -3.43
CA LEU A 304 -10.61 -9.00 -3.38
C LEU A 304 -9.70 -9.38 -4.54
N THR A 305 -9.63 -10.66 -4.90
CA THR A 305 -8.80 -11.16 -6.00
C THR A 305 -9.31 -10.71 -7.37
N GLU A 306 -10.63 -10.66 -7.54
CA GLU A 306 -11.29 -10.32 -8.80
C GLU A 306 -11.52 -8.82 -8.95
N TYR A 307 -11.36 -8.03 -7.89
CA TYR A 307 -11.56 -6.58 -7.93
C TYR A 307 -10.68 -5.93 -9.00
N ARG A 308 -11.28 -5.03 -9.74
CA ARG A 308 -10.60 -4.19 -10.73
C ARG A 308 -11.06 -2.76 -10.47
N ASP A 309 -10.12 -1.96 -10.00
CA ASP A 309 -10.44 -0.57 -9.67
C ASP A 309 -10.82 0.22 -10.93
N PRO A 310 -12.07 0.76 -10.97
CA PRO A 310 -12.55 1.53 -12.12
C PRO A 310 -11.82 2.86 -12.32
N LYS A 311 -11.11 3.36 -11.29
CA LYS A 311 -10.34 4.61 -11.30
C LYS A 311 -8.90 4.40 -11.76
N SER A 312 -8.50 3.14 -11.99
CA SER A 312 -7.20 2.83 -12.57
C SER A 312 -7.01 3.52 -13.90
N GLN A 313 -5.89 4.20 -14.05
CA GLN A 313 -5.53 4.91 -15.27
C GLN A 313 -4.66 4.05 -16.16
N TYR A 314 -4.95 4.09 -17.46
CA TYR A 314 -4.16 3.43 -18.50
C TYR A 314 -3.67 4.47 -19.50
N GLN A 315 -2.35 4.63 -19.57
CA GLN A 315 -1.74 5.59 -20.47
C GLN A 315 -0.54 4.95 -21.18
N ASN A 316 -0.57 4.90 -22.50
CA ASN A 316 0.49 4.28 -23.30
C ASN A 316 0.88 2.85 -22.88
N GLY A 317 -0.08 2.07 -22.36
CA GLY A 317 0.12 0.71 -21.83
C GLY A 317 0.51 0.65 -20.35
N TRP A 318 0.84 1.76 -19.72
CA TRP A 318 1.12 1.82 -18.30
C TRP A 318 -0.18 1.90 -17.48
N LEU A 319 -0.19 1.15 -16.39
CA LEU A 319 -1.24 1.14 -15.38
C LEU A 319 -0.75 1.88 -14.14
N PHE A 320 -1.54 2.80 -13.60
CA PHE A 320 -1.31 3.46 -12.31
C PHE A 320 -2.62 3.94 -11.69
N ASN A 321 -2.58 4.30 -10.42
CA ASN A 321 -3.72 4.80 -9.68
C ASN A 321 -3.32 6.04 -8.87
N LEU A 322 -4.16 7.07 -8.91
CA LEU A 322 -4.00 8.32 -8.18
C LEU A 322 -4.96 8.46 -6.98
N GLU A 323 -5.66 7.38 -6.60
CA GLU A 323 -6.63 7.34 -5.49
C GLU A 323 -6.16 6.41 -4.36
N VAL A 324 -4.82 6.19 -4.26
CA VAL A 324 -4.23 5.28 -3.27
C VAL A 324 -3.67 6.02 -2.06
N GLY A 325 -3.45 5.28 -0.97
CA GLY A 325 -2.85 5.79 0.26
C GLY A 325 -3.85 6.35 1.27
N ALA A 326 -5.01 6.87 0.84
CA ALA A 326 -6.14 7.24 1.67
C ALA A 326 -7.42 6.92 0.89
N TYR A 327 -8.30 6.12 1.45
CA TYR A 327 -9.32 5.42 0.66
C TYR A 327 -10.75 5.82 1.00
N GLY A 328 -10.99 6.55 2.11
CA GLY A 328 -12.34 6.82 2.60
C GLY A 328 -13.13 5.52 2.74
N THR A 329 -14.32 5.46 2.14
CA THR A 329 -15.20 4.28 2.14
C THR A 329 -14.98 3.35 0.94
N ASP A 330 -13.92 3.53 0.14
CA ASP A 330 -13.57 2.60 -0.94
C ASP A 330 -12.86 1.36 -0.38
N TYR A 331 -13.62 0.51 0.32
CA TYR A 331 -13.12 -0.67 1.00
C TYR A 331 -12.46 -1.68 0.06
N PRO A 332 -13.02 -1.95 -1.16
CA PRO A 332 -12.38 -2.86 -2.09
C PRO A 332 -11.00 -2.38 -2.55
N LEU A 333 -10.86 -1.08 -2.87
CA LEU A 333 -9.57 -0.50 -3.23
C LEU A 333 -8.59 -0.57 -2.07
N ARG A 334 -9.01 -0.19 -0.85
CA ARG A 334 -8.17 -0.26 0.35
C ARG A 334 -7.66 -1.68 0.60
N ALA A 335 -8.54 -2.68 0.50
CA ALA A 335 -8.17 -4.08 0.69
C ALA A 335 -7.22 -4.60 -0.41
N GLN A 336 -7.48 -4.25 -1.67
CA GLN A 336 -6.63 -4.65 -2.79
C GLN A 336 -5.23 -4.04 -2.68
N VAL A 337 -5.14 -2.74 -2.40
CA VAL A 337 -3.84 -2.07 -2.25
C VAL A 337 -3.09 -2.64 -1.04
N ALA A 338 -3.76 -2.91 0.08
CA ALA A 338 -3.13 -3.57 1.22
C ALA A 338 -2.57 -4.95 0.85
N ALA A 339 -3.29 -5.74 0.03
CA ALA A 339 -2.85 -7.06 -0.42
C ALA A 339 -1.67 -7.02 -1.41
N LEU A 340 -1.59 -5.99 -2.25
CA LEU A 340 -0.58 -5.87 -3.31
C LEU A 340 0.66 -5.08 -2.90
N GLY A 341 0.50 -4.11 -1.99
CA GLY A 341 1.58 -3.19 -1.60
C GLY A 341 1.20 -2.37 -0.38
N LEU A 342 1.11 -3.03 0.79
CA LEU A 342 0.81 -2.40 2.06
C LEU A 342 1.75 -1.20 2.31
N GLY A 343 1.22 -0.08 2.77
CA GLY A 343 1.99 1.13 3.00
C GLY A 343 2.11 2.02 1.75
N ALA A 344 1.12 1.98 0.85
CA ALA A 344 1.08 2.83 -0.33
C ALA A 344 1.19 4.32 0.04
N ASN A 345 1.98 5.05 -0.75
CA ASN A 345 2.11 6.49 -0.63
C ASN A 345 0.86 7.20 -1.12
N LEU A 346 0.64 8.42 -0.63
CA LEU A 346 -0.27 9.33 -1.30
C LEU A 346 0.32 9.76 -2.66
N PRO A 347 -0.51 10.01 -3.68
CA PRO A 347 -0.02 10.36 -5.03
C PRO A 347 0.90 11.57 -5.06
N ARG A 348 0.71 12.53 -4.14
CA ARG A 348 1.61 13.70 -4.01
C ARG A 348 3.03 13.36 -3.53
N ASP A 349 3.20 12.18 -2.90
CA ASP A 349 4.49 11.73 -2.41
C ASP A 349 5.18 10.81 -3.40
N ALA A 350 4.42 9.88 -4.02
CA ALA A 350 4.94 9.04 -5.08
C ALA A 350 3.84 8.41 -5.94
N VAL A 351 4.11 8.26 -7.24
CA VAL A 351 3.26 7.57 -8.22
C VAL A 351 4.08 6.49 -8.92
N TYR A 352 3.46 5.34 -9.18
CA TYR A 352 4.15 4.13 -9.67
C TYR A 352 3.51 3.55 -10.95
N PRO A 353 3.61 4.20 -12.12
CA PRO A 353 3.19 3.59 -13.38
C PRO A 353 3.90 2.25 -13.61
N THR A 354 3.15 1.22 -13.94
CA THR A 354 3.67 -0.12 -14.18
C THR A 354 3.18 -0.63 -15.54
N ILE A 355 4.06 -1.25 -16.30
CA ILE A 355 3.74 -1.89 -17.58
C ILE A 355 4.28 -3.31 -17.61
N ASP A 356 3.49 -4.24 -18.15
CA ASP A 356 3.92 -5.60 -18.39
C ASP A 356 4.46 -5.74 -19.82
N GLY A 357 5.50 -6.56 -19.99
CA GLY A 357 6.06 -6.97 -21.26
C GLY A 357 6.28 -8.47 -21.35
N ASN A 358 6.64 -8.95 -22.53
CA ASN A 358 7.04 -10.33 -22.75
C ASN A 358 8.27 -10.37 -23.64
N ALA A 359 9.34 -10.98 -23.14
CA ALA A 359 10.60 -11.16 -23.83
C ALA A 359 10.66 -12.53 -24.54
N ASP A 360 11.43 -12.60 -25.62
CA ASP A 360 11.66 -13.80 -26.44
C ASP A 360 13.13 -13.83 -26.95
N GLY A 361 14.09 -13.86 -26.05
CA GLY A 361 15.51 -13.93 -26.38
C GLY A 361 16.10 -12.69 -27.06
N ASP A 362 15.64 -12.38 -28.25
CA ASP A 362 16.11 -11.23 -29.05
C ASP A 362 15.28 -9.95 -28.85
N SER A 363 14.30 -10.00 -27.94
CA SER A 363 13.43 -8.84 -27.69
C SER A 363 14.21 -7.63 -27.24
N ARG A 364 14.04 -6.55 -27.98
CA ARG A 364 14.56 -5.22 -27.66
C ARG A 364 13.40 -4.25 -27.53
N PHE A 365 13.42 -3.49 -26.44
CA PHE A 365 12.47 -2.43 -26.20
C PHE A 365 13.22 -1.15 -25.90
N ARG A 366 12.52 -0.03 -26.01
CA ARG A 366 13.03 1.25 -25.55
C ARG A 366 11.93 2.07 -24.86
N VAL A 367 12.36 2.93 -23.94
CA VAL A 367 11.57 4.02 -23.37
C VAL A 367 12.30 5.31 -23.68
N THR A 368 11.65 6.25 -24.39
CA THR A 368 12.25 7.52 -24.79
C THR A 368 11.50 8.68 -24.14
N PHE A 369 12.21 9.50 -23.41
CA PHE A 369 11.74 10.75 -22.85
C PHE A 369 12.25 11.90 -23.73
N ALA A 370 11.34 12.66 -24.33
CA ALA A 370 11.71 13.92 -25.00
C ALA A 370 12.20 14.93 -23.94
N GLN A 371 12.96 15.93 -24.36
CA GLN A 371 13.55 16.93 -23.46
C GLN A 371 12.50 17.62 -22.57
N ASP A 372 11.35 17.95 -23.10
CA ASP A 372 10.23 18.58 -22.40
C ASP A 372 9.27 17.58 -21.74
N GLN A 373 9.52 16.28 -21.89
CA GLN A 373 8.72 15.17 -21.37
C GLN A 373 9.46 14.33 -20.31
N LEU A 374 10.59 14.81 -19.79
CA LEU A 374 11.23 14.19 -18.63
C LEU A 374 10.24 14.10 -17.47
N PRO A 375 10.29 13.04 -16.63
CA PRO A 375 9.37 12.88 -15.51
C PRO A 375 9.35 14.11 -14.61
N PRO A 376 8.22 14.83 -14.50
CA PRO A 376 8.17 16.08 -13.74
C PRO A 376 7.98 15.80 -12.26
N VAL A 377 9.10 15.71 -11.55
CA VAL A 377 9.16 15.41 -10.13
C VAL A 377 9.80 16.54 -9.34
N GLY A 378 9.51 16.60 -8.05
CA GLY A 378 10.14 17.51 -7.09
C GLY A 378 11.35 16.90 -6.41
N ALA A 379 11.49 15.57 -6.46
CA ALA A 379 12.63 14.84 -5.95
C ALA A 379 13.37 14.13 -7.10
N PHE A 380 13.10 12.87 -7.33
CA PHE A 380 13.75 12.08 -8.37
C PHE A 380 12.80 11.04 -8.97
N TRP A 381 13.26 10.34 -10.00
CA TRP A 381 12.54 9.22 -10.61
C TRP A 381 13.48 8.05 -10.92
N SER A 382 12.91 6.85 -11.00
CA SER A 382 13.63 5.64 -11.39
C SER A 382 12.76 4.72 -12.23
N LEU A 383 13.40 3.88 -13.05
CA LEU A 383 12.77 2.81 -13.81
C LEU A 383 13.40 1.49 -13.40
N THR A 384 12.62 0.56 -12.86
CA THR A 384 13.06 -0.74 -12.35
C THR A 384 12.39 -1.88 -13.11
N ALA A 385 13.16 -2.93 -13.43
CA ALA A 385 12.64 -4.14 -14.07
C ALA A 385 12.44 -5.28 -13.06
N TYR A 386 11.36 -6.04 -13.24
CA TYR A 386 11.04 -7.23 -12.45
C TYR A 386 10.71 -8.41 -13.35
N ASP A 387 11.03 -9.62 -12.87
CA ASP A 387 10.69 -10.87 -13.51
C ASP A 387 9.19 -11.23 -13.39
N SER A 388 8.80 -12.38 -13.90
CA SER A 388 7.41 -12.88 -13.88
C SER A 388 6.86 -13.10 -12.47
N GLU A 389 7.73 -13.23 -11.47
CA GLU A 389 7.38 -13.41 -10.05
C GLU A 389 7.46 -12.08 -9.27
N SER A 390 7.72 -10.97 -9.97
CA SER A 390 7.88 -9.63 -9.41
C SER A 390 9.13 -9.44 -8.53
N TYR A 391 10.20 -10.20 -8.79
CA TYR A 391 11.52 -9.99 -8.20
C TYR A 391 12.44 -9.26 -9.16
N LEU A 392 13.52 -8.68 -8.62
CA LEU A 392 14.55 -8.03 -9.43
C LEU A 392 15.16 -9.02 -10.42
N VAL A 393 15.35 -8.59 -11.66
CA VAL A 393 15.91 -9.42 -12.73
C VAL A 393 17.39 -9.66 -12.48
N GLN A 394 17.78 -10.92 -12.20
CA GLN A 394 19.18 -11.28 -12.00
C GLN A 394 19.96 -11.08 -13.29
N ASN A 395 21.06 -10.35 -13.24
CA ASN A 395 21.93 -10.09 -14.37
C ASN A 395 23.39 -9.89 -13.94
N SER A 396 24.34 -10.21 -14.84
CA SER A 396 25.79 -10.13 -14.55
C SER A 396 26.29 -8.69 -14.40
N ALA A 397 25.61 -7.73 -15.01
CA ALA A 397 25.96 -6.32 -14.92
C ALA A 397 25.51 -5.68 -13.60
N ARG A 398 24.68 -6.39 -12.80
CA ARG A 398 24.12 -5.88 -11.53
C ARG A 398 23.34 -4.57 -11.68
N ILE A 399 22.70 -4.38 -12.83
CA ILE A 399 21.83 -3.22 -13.13
C ILE A 399 20.39 -3.64 -12.90
N TYR A 400 19.71 -3.02 -11.95
CA TYR A 400 18.34 -3.35 -11.56
C TYR A 400 17.38 -2.17 -11.72
N SER A 401 17.94 -0.95 -11.78
CA SER A 401 17.22 0.30 -11.92
C SER A 401 18.05 1.32 -12.66
N VAL A 402 17.42 2.21 -13.41
CA VAL A 402 18.05 3.34 -14.10
C VAL A 402 17.30 4.64 -13.75
N GLY A 403 17.97 5.77 -13.95
CA GLY A 403 17.48 7.11 -13.64
C GLY A 403 18.15 7.68 -12.41
N HIS A 404 17.59 7.48 -11.22
CA HIS A 404 18.10 8.03 -9.97
C HIS A 404 19.53 7.55 -9.60
N LEU A 405 19.76 6.23 -9.62
CA LEU A 405 21.03 5.63 -9.19
C LEU A 405 22.16 5.78 -10.21
N VAL A 406 21.81 5.99 -11.47
CA VAL A 406 22.78 6.12 -12.56
C VAL A 406 22.42 7.38 -13.35
N PRO A 407 23.30 8.41 -13.36
CA PRO A 407 23.04 9.61 -14.14
C PRO A 407 22.86 9.27 -15.62
N LEU A 408 21.78 9.78 -16.21
CA LEU A 408 21.48 9.61 -17.63
C LEU A 408 21.96 10.83 -18.40
N SER A 409 22.62 10.60 -19.53
CA SER A 409 23.14 11.65 -20.40
C SER A 409 22.13 11.92 -21.51
N PRO A 410 21.55 13.14 -21.63
CA PRO A 410 20.69 13.44 -22.75
C PRO A 410 21.49 13.46 -24.07
N ALA A 411 20.83 13.08 -25.17
CA ALA A 411 21.33 13.25 -26.51
C ALA A 411 21.42 14.75 -26.89
N GLU A 412 21.97 15.10 -28.05
CA GLU A 412 22.12 16.49 -28.52
C GLU A 412 20.77 17.26 -28.60
N ASP A 413 19.68 16.57 -28.89
CA ASP A 413 18.33 17.07 -28.92
C ASP A 413 17.63 17.09 -27.53
N GLY A 414 18.36 16.74 -26.47
CA GLY A 414 17.86 16.68 -25.10
C GLY A 414 17.05 15.42 -24.77
N THR A 415 16.88 14.47 -25.70
CA THR A 415 16.17 13.23 -25.41
C THR A 415 16.98 12.29 -24.52
N ILE A 416 16.27 11.49 -23.71
CA ILE A 416 16.85 10.38 -22.95
C ILE A 416 16.17 9.10 -23.41
N THR A 417 16.96 8.18 -23.96
CA THR A 417 16.47 6.86 -24.39
C THR A 417 17.08 5.78 -23.52
N ILE A 418 16.25 4.89 -22.96
CA ILE A 418 16.65 3.73 -22.17
C ILE A 418 16.40 2.48 -23.01
N ALA A 419 17.46 1.73 -23.27
CA ALA A 419 17.39 0.40 -23.85
C ALA A 419 16.89 -0.60 -22.80
N VAL A 420 15.86 -1.36 -23.11
CA VAL A 420 15.24 -2.36 -22.23
C VAL A 420 15.33 -3.71 -22.94
N GLN A 421 16.35 -4.50 -22.61
CA GLN A 421 16.66 -5.76 -23.24
C GLN A 421 17.53 -6.64 -22.34
N ASN A 422 17.59 -7.96 -22.63
CA ASN A 422 18.41 -8.89 -21.84
C ASN A 422 19.91 -8.70 -22.12
N ALA A 423 20.30 -8.78 -23.39
CA ALA A 423 21.70 -8.65 -23.78
C ALA A 423 22.22 -7.22 -23.60
N GLU A 424 23.49 -7.09 -23.20
CA GLU A 424 24.13 -5.78 -23.13
C GLU A 424 24.12 -5.12 -24.52
N PRO A 425 23.68 -3.86 -24.60
CA PRO A 425 23.62 -3.15 -25.88
C PRO A 425 25.03 -2.78 -26.37
N GLY A 426 25.15 -2.48 -27.66
CA GLY A 426 26.38 -1.98 -28.25
C GLY A 426 26.76 -0.57 -27.78
N PRO A 427 27.92 -0.06 -28.25
CA PRO A 427 28.44 1.24 -27.81
C PRO A 427 27.59 2.45 -28.24
N GLU A 428 26.57 2.24 -29.07
CA GLU A 428 25.60 3.24 -29.46
C GLU A 428 24.64 3.62 -28.32
N VAL A 429 24.51 2.78 -27.28
CA VAL A 429 23.73 3.07 -26.07
C VAL A 429 24.66 3.66 -25.03
N PRO A 430 24.43 4.88 -24.55
CA PRO A 430 25.27 5.49 -23.54
C PRO A 430 25.31 4.68 -22.24
N ALA A 431 26.43 4.74 -21.51
CA ALA A 431 26.56 4.10 -20.22
C ALA A 431 25.43 4.53 -19.28
N GLY A 432 24.82 3.58 -18.57
CA GLY A 432 23.69 3.81 -17.68
C GLY A 432 22.31 3.84 -18.37
N HIS A 433 22.25 3.82 -19.68
CA HIS A 433 20.99 3.83 -20.44
C HIS A 433 20.45 2.43 -20.80
N TRP A 434 20.87 1.41 -20.08
CA TRP A 434 20.43 0.04 -20.27
C TRP A 434 19.78 -0.51 -19.00
N LEU A 435 18.58 -1.05 -19.14
CA LEU A 435 17.85 -1.76 -18.10
C LEU A 435 17.65 -3.22 -18.53
N PRO A 436 18.35 -4.17 -17.90
CA PRO A 436 18.20 -5.60 -18.18
C PRO A 436 16.81 -6.13 -17.85
N ILE A 437 16.26 -6.96 -18.75
CA ILE A 437 15.04 -7.75 -18.55
C ILE A 437 15.38 -9.25 -18.66
N PRO A 438 14.47 -10.18 -18.25
CA PRO A 438 14.68 -11.61 -18.46
C PRO A 438 14.94 -11.95 -19.93
N GLU A 439 15.72 -12.98 -20.19
CA GLU A 439 15.98 -13.49 -21.55
C GLU A 439 14.66 -13.87 -22.23
N SER A 440 13.74 -14.47 -21.51
CA SER A 440 12.44 -14.88 -22.04
C SER A 440 11.34 -14.82 -20.98
N GLY A 441 10.09 -14.79 -21.45
CA GLY A 441 8.91 -14.79 -20.60
C GLY A 441 8.46 -13.40 -20.16
N ARG A 442 7.56 -13.36 -19.21
CA ARG A 442 6.94 -12.10 -18.75
C ARG A 442 7.92 -11.32 -17.87
N PHE A 443 7.87 -10.02 -18.03
CA PHE A 443 8.52 -9.06 -17.14
C PHE A 443 7.58 -7.89 -16.88
N SER A 444 7.91 -7.06 -15.90
CA SER A 444 7.25 -5.78 -15.71
C SER A 444 8.26 -4.67 -15.44
N LEU A 445 7.91 -3.46 -15.86
CA LEU A 445 8.65 -2.26 -15.51
C LEU A 445 7.80 -1.42 -14.56
N THR A 446 8.45 -0.82 -13.56
CA THR A 446 7.83 0.18 -12.69
C THR A 446 8.62 1.47 -12.79
N LEU A 447 7.96 2.52 -13.28
CA LEU A 447 8.46 3.89 -13.23
C LEU A 447 8.04 4.50 -11.90
N ARG A 448 9.01 4.89 -11.07
CA ARG A 448 8.75 5.54 -9.78
C ARG A 448 8.97 7.04 -9.89
N LEU A 449 7.97 7.82 -9.53
CA LEU A 449 7.98 9.28 -9.54
C LEU A 449 7.87 9.77 -8.10
N TYR A 450 8.94 10.30 -7.52
CA TYR A 450 8.95 10.78 -6.14
C TYR A 450 8.69 12.28 -6.09
N ALA A 451 7.74 12.70 -5.25
CA ALA A 451 7.19 14.05 -5.21
C ALA A 451 6.75 14.53 -6.61
N PRO A 452 5.84 13.81 -7.29
CA PRO A 452 5.41 14.18 -8.63
C PRO A 452 4.76 15.57 -8.63
N LYS A 453 5.03 16.35 -9.69
CA LYS A 453 4.42 17.65 -9.88
C LYS A 453 2.97 17.54 -10.36
N ASP A 454 2.24 18.64 -10.27
CA ASP A 454 0.82 18.71 -10.67
C ASP A 454 0.55 18.21 -12.09
N SER A 455 1.50 18.32 -13.02
CA SER A 455 1.32 17.82 -14.38
C SER A 455 1.17 16.29 -14.45
N VAL A 456 1.76 15.54 -13.52
CA VAL A 456 1.52 14.10 -13.37
C VAL A 456 0.15 13.85 -12.76
N LEU A 457 -0.15 14.55 -11.66
CA LEU A 457 -1.36 14.32 -10.85
C LEU A 457 -2.65 14.69 -11.59
N ASN A 458 -2.59 15.63 -12.54
CA ASN A 458 -3.75 16.07 -13.33
C ASN A 458 -3.76 15.50 -14.77
N GLY A 459 -2.87 14.54 -15.08
CA GLY A 459 -2.83 13.83 -16.36
C GLY A 459 -2.32 14.66 -17.55
N LYS A 460 -1.69 15.81 -17.33
CA LYS A 460 -1.10 16.62 -18.41
C LYS A 460 0.24 16.09 -18.91
N TRP A 461 0.96 15.39 -18.05
CA TRP A 461 2.18 14.68 -18.44
C TRP A 461 1.84 13.25 -18.78
N GLU A 462 2.32 12.79 -19.93
CA GLU A 462 2.09 11.43 -20.41
C GLU A 462 3.32 10.56 -20.19
N VAL A 463 3.09 9.34 -19.65
CA VAL A 463 4.14 8.33 -19.52
C VAL A 463 4.54 7.89 -20.93
N PRO A 464 5.85 7.87 -21.31
CA PRO A 464 6.29 7.47 -22.63
C PRO A 464 5.97 5.99 -22.90
N LYS A 465 5.85 5.63 -24.16
CA LYS A 465 5.58 4.25 -24.57
C LYS A 465 6.77 3.35 -24.30
N LEU A 466 6.50 2.09 -23.96
CA LEU A 466 7.46 1.01 -24.09
C LEU A 466 7.36 0.50 -25.55
N GLU A 467 8.32 0.89 -26.39
CA GLU A 467 8.34 0.52 -27.80
C GLU A 467 9.12 -0.78 -28.00
N LYS A 468 8.51 -1.78 -28.63
CA LYS A 468 9.24 -2.98 -29.08
C LYS A 468 9.94 -2.63 -30.40
N LEU A 469 11.24 -2.87 -30.44
CA LEU A 469 12.06 -2.71 -31.65
C LEU A 469 11.97 -3.99 -32.51
N SER A 470 11.98 -3.82 -33.80
CA SER A 470 11.97 -4.92 -34.77
C SER A 470 13.29 -5.66 -34.81
#